data_26627581ba2884da42bc8851648121e1
#
_entry.id   26627581ba2884da42bc8851648121e1
#
_cell.length_a   1.000
_cell.length_b   1.000
_cell.length_c   1.000
_cell.angle_alpha   90.00
_cell.angle_beta   90.00
_cell.angle_gamma   90.00
#
_symmetry.space_group_name_H-M   'P 1'
#
loop_
_entity.id
_entity.type
_entity.pdbx_description
1 polymer ?
#
loop_
_entity_poly.entity_id
_entity_poly.type
_entity_poly.pdbx_seq_one_letter_code
_entity_poly.pdbx_strand_id
1 'polypeptide(L)'
;MIKKYIKTTPVEAIQVTEGNREEVRKFADAYRINFETSGNSIFTLEGKMRFNYGDYLVKNQSGECYVCRKDIFEKTYKEVEQCNQER
;
A
#
# COMPACT_ATOMS: atom_id res chain seq x y z
N MET A 1 -8.88 28.77 -16.17
CA MET A 1 -8.84 27.64 -17.11
C MET A 1 -8.54 26.35 -16.35
N ILE A 2 -9.27 25.32 -16.67
CA ILE A 2 -9.11 24.03 -16.01
C ILE A 2 -8.14 23.17 -16.81
N LYS A 3 -7.15 22.63 -16.13
CA LYS A 3 -6.21 21.72 -16.77
C LYS A 3 -6.18 20.40 -16.01
N LYS A 4 -5.86 19.35 -16.71
CA LYS A 4 -5.74 18.03 -16.09
C LYS A 4 -4.32 17.75 -15.71
N TYR A 5 -4.17 17.12 -14.57
CA TYR A 5 -2.84 16.75 -14.07
C TYR A 5 -2.85 15.29 -13.70
N ILE A 6 -1.74 14.64 -13.89
CA ILE A 6 -1.59 13.28 -13.41
C ILE A 6 -0.49 13.26 -12.37
N LYS A 7 -0.69 12.39 -11.41
CA LYS A 7 0.28 12.24 -10.35
C LYS A 7 1.43 11.40 -10.87
N THR A 8 2.61 11.94 -10.88
CA THR A 8 3.76 11.23 -11.39
C THR A 8 4.66 10.70 -10.29
N THR A 9 4.37 11.06 -9.06
CA THR A 9 5.19 10.63 -7.93
C THR A 9 4.92 9.17 -7.63
N PRO A 10 5.95 8.33 -7.59
CA PRO A 10 5.72 6.91 -7.32
C PRO A 10 5.34 6.67 -5.87
N VAL A 11 4.68 5.56 -5.63
CA VAL A 11 4.38 5.12 -4.28
C VAL A 11 5.05 3.76 -4.09
N GLU A 12 5.28 3.42 -2.84
CA GLU A 12 5.73 2.08 -2.49
C GLU A 12 4.53 1.26 -2.08
N ALA A 13 4.56 -0.02 -2.37
CA ALA A 13 3.46 -0.89 -2.02
C ALA A 13 3.98 -2.28 -1.73
N ILE A 14 3.27 -2.98 -0.85
CA ILE A 14 3.58 -4.36 -0.56
C ILE A 14 2.28 -5.12 -0.51
N GLN A 15 2.25 -6.27 -1.16
CA GLN A 15 1.08 -7.13 -1.09
C GLN A 15 1.16 -7.96 0.17
N VAL A 16 0.08 -7.99 0.93
CA VAL A 16 0.06 -8.68 2.21
C VAL A 16 -0.28 -10.14 2.00
N THR A 17 0.57 -11.02 2.50
CA THR A 17 0.31 -12.45 2.46
C THR A 17 0.62 -13.03 3.83
N GLU A 18 0.22 -14.28 4.04
CA GLU A 18 0.52 -14.92 5.31
C GLU A 18 2.01 -15.12 5.51
N GLY A 19 2.76 -15.21 4.45
CA GLY A 19 4.18 -15.49 4.55
C GLY A 19 5.05 -14.27 4.75
N ASN A 20 4.50 -13.06 4.60
CA ASN A 20 5.34 -11.87 4.70
C ASN A 20 4.88 -10.90 5.78
N ARG A 21 4.25 -11.42 6.84
CA ARG A 21 3.73 -10.52 7.88
C ARG A 21 4.80 -9.66 8.53
N GLU A 22 6.00 -10.22 8.72
CA GLU A 22 7.07 -9.43 9.30
C GLU A 22 7.51 -8.30 8.40
N GLU A 23 7.60 -8.56 7.11
CA GLU A 23 7.95 -7.52 6.15
C GLU A 23 6.90 -6.44 6.09
N VAL A 24 5.64 -6.84 6.21
CA VAL A 24 4.54 -5.88 6.20
C VAL A 24 4.63 -4.98 7.42
N ARG A 25 4.97 -5.54 8.58
CA ARG A 25 5.13 -4.71 9.76
C ARG A 25 6.26 -3.71 9.60
N LYS A 26 7.36 -4.13 9.02
CA LYS A 26 8.47 -3.22 8.78
C LYS A 26 8.09 -2.15 7.76
N PHE A 27 7.34 -2.53 6.76
CA PHE A 27 6.89 -1.59 5.75
C PHE A 27 6.00 -0.52 6.38
N ALA A 28 5.09 -0.92 7.25
CA ALA A 28 4.18 0.01 7.89
C ALA A 28 4.90 0.92 8.89
N ASP A 29 6.00 0.44 9.45
CA ASP A 29 6.86 1.22 10.32
C ASP A 29 6.10 1.78 11.53
N ALA A 30 5.76 3.05 11.54
CA ALA A 30 5.12 3.67 12.69
C ALA A 30 3.67 3.27 12.89
N TYR A 31 3.06 2.63 11.91
CA TYR A 31 1.65 2.28 12.00
C TYR A 31 1.51 0.87 12.55
N ARG A 32 0.57 0.72 13.48
CA ARG A 32 0.38 -0.56 14.14
C ARG A 32 -0.47 -1.48 13.29
N ILE A 33 -0.04 -2.73 13.17
CA ILE A 33 -0.74 -3.74 12.40
C ILE A 33 -1.05 -4.92 13.30
N ASN A 34 -2.29 -5.41 13.22
CA ASN A 34 -2.70 -6.62 13.91
C ASN A 34 -3.09 -7.67 12.89
N PHE A 35 -2.54 -8.86 13.07
CA PHE A 35 -2.92 -10.02 12.27
C PHE A 35 -3.67 -10.97 13.20
N GLU A 36 -4.96 -11.12 12.98
CA GLU A 36 -5.79 -11.96 13.83
C GLU A 36 -6.62 -12.89 12.98
N THR A 37 -7.08 -13.98 13.57
CA THR A 37 -7.93 -14.91 12.84
C THR A 37 -9.25 -14.27 12.44
N SER A 38 -9.70 -13.29 13.19
CA SER A 38 -10.94 -12.60 12.86
C SER A 38 -10.76 -11.54 11.80
N GLY A 39 -9.53 -11.26 11.39
CA GLY A 39 -9.28 -10.28 10.36
C GLY A 39 -8.05 -9.46 10.69
N ASN A 40 -7.49 -8.86 9.66
CA ASN A 40 -6.30 -8.04 9.80
C ASN A 40 -6.69 -6.56 9.82
N SER A 41 -5.92 -5.76 10.51
CA SER A 41 -6.18 -4.34 10.55
C SER A 41 -4.90 -3.54 10.73
N ILE A 42 -4.93 -2.31 10.28
CA ILE A 42 -3.84 -1.37 10.46
C ILE A 42 -4.45 -0.08 11.00
N PHE A 43 -3.73 0.55 11.92
CA PHE A 43 -4.17 1.80 12.52
C PHE A 43 -3.41 2.93 11.86
N THR A 44 -4.10 3.70 11.04
CA THR A 44 -3.50 4.81 10.31
C THR A 44 -3.96 6.13 10.88
N LEU A 45 -3.50 7.22 10.31
CA LEU A 45 -3.94 8.54 10.73
C LEU A 45 -5.44 8.72 10.54
N GLU A 46 -6.02 7.98 9.61
CA GLU A 46 -7.45 8.07 9.37
C GLU A 46 -8.25 7.11 10.22
N GLY A 47 -7.58 6.33 11.06
CA GLY A 47 -8.25 5.41 11.93
C GLY A 47 -7.92 3.98 11.58
N LYS A 48 -8.73 3.06 12.11
CA LYS A 48 -8.52 1.64 11.91
C LYS A 48 -9.07 1.23 10.55
N MET A 49 -8.23 0.58 9.77
CA MET A 49 -8.63 0.06 8.46
C MET A 49 -8.44 -1.44 8.43
N ARG A 50 -9.41 -2.14 7.89
CA ARG A 50 -9.31 -3.59 7.76
C ARG A 50 -8.77 -3.96 6.40
N PHE A 51 -8.08 -5.10 6.34
CA PHE A 51 -7.59 -5.59 5.06
C PHE A 51 -7.53 -7.12 5.09
N ASN A 52 -7.50 -7.70 3.90
CA ASN A 52 -7.43 -9.14 3.74
C ASN A 52 -6.09 -9.52 3.15
N TYR A 53 -5.72 -10.80 3.32
CA TYR A 53 -4.53 -11.28 2.61
C TYR A 53 -4.80 -11.15 1.12
N GLY A 54 -3.81 -10.65 0.42
CA GLY A 54 -3.96 -10.34 -0.99
C GLY A 54 -4.09 -8.85 -1.26
N ASP A 55 -4.58 -8.09 -0.29
CA ASP A 55 -4.66 -6.65 -0.43
C ASP A 55 -3.28 -6.03 -0.31
N TYR A 56 -3.18 -4.76 -0.64
CA TYR A 56 -1.90 -4.06 -0.64
C TYR A 56 -1.89 -2.97 0.42
N LEU A 57 -0.72 -2.78 1.01
CA LEU A 57 -0.46 -1.56 1.78
C LEU A 57 0.35 -0.64 0.88
N VAL A 58 -0.06 0.59 0.82
CA VAL A 58 0.59 1.58 -0.04
C VAL A 58 1.12 2.70 0.84
N LYS A 59 2.34 3.12 0.57
CA LYS A 59 2.96 4.20 1.32
C LYS A 59 3.30 5.33 0.35
N ASN A 60 2.82 6.51 0.65
CA ASN A 60 3.13 7.65 -0.20
C ASN A 60 4.44 8.28 0.25
N GLN A 61 4.85 9.34 -0.42
CA GLN A 61 6.14 9.95 -0.14
C GLN A 61 6.19 10.67 1.20
N SER A 62 5.04 11.03 1.74
CA SER A 62 5.02 11.58 3.09
C SER A 62 5.15 10.52 4.17
N GLY A 63 5.16 9.26 3.79
CA GLY A 63 5.25 8.18 4.77
C GLY A 63 3.92 7.68 5.26
N GLU A 64 2.83 8.22 4.76
CA GLU A 64 1.49 7.76 5.17
C GLU A 64 1.17 6.43 4.51
N CYS A 65 0.61 5.51 5.29
CA CYS A 65 0.20 4.22 4.79
C CYS A 65 -1.31 4.13 4.69
N TYR A 66 -1.78 3.42 3.70
CA TYR A 66 -3.21 3.13 3.59
C TYR A 66 -3.38 1.81 2.87
N VAL A 67 -4.59 1.26 2.99
CA VAL A 67 -4.91 -0.03 2.41
C VAL A 67 -5.53 0.17 1.04
N CYS A 68 -5.13 -0.64 0.09
CA CYS A 68 -5.73 -0.65 -1.23
C CYS A 68 -6.13 -2.07 -1.56
N ARG A 69 -7.38 -2.27 -1.94
CA ARG A 69 -7.86 -3.61 -2.26
C ARG A 69 -7.13 -4.13 -3.49
N LYS A 70 -6.95 -5.44 -3.50
CA LYS A 70 -6.19 -6.09 -4.56
C LYS A 70 -6.70 -5.73 -5.95
N ASP A 71 -8.00 -5.84 -6.16
CA ASP A 71 -8.55 -5.60 -7.49
C ASP A 71 -8.39 -4.14 -7.91
N ILE A 72 -8.57 -3.22 -6.97
CA ILE A 72 -8.44 -1.81 -7.27
C ILE A 72 -6.98 -1.45 -7.50
N PHE A 73 -6.09 -1.99 -6.67
CA PHE A 73 -4.68 -1.69 -6.81
C PHE A 73 -4.17 -2.13 -8.19
N GLU A 74 -4.53 -3.33 -8.58
CA GLU A 74 -4.01 -3.89 -9.83
C GLU A 74 -4.57 -3.19 -11.06
N LYS A 75 -5.72 -2.54 -10.93
CA LYS A 75 -6.24 -1.73 -12.02
C LYS A 75 -5.62 -0.35 -12.07
N THR A 76 -5.27 0.20 -10.93
CA THR A 76 -4.87 1.60 -10.82
C THR A 76 -3.38 1.78 -10.96
N TYR A 77 -2.60 0.86 -10.42
CA TYR A 77 -1.16 1.02 -10.37
C TYR A 77 -0.48 0.00 -11.25
N LYS A 78 0.66 0.38 -11.78
CA LYS A 78 1.51 -0.55 -12.52
C LYS A 78 2.88 -0.53 -11.88
N GLU A 79 3.47 -1.70 -11.83
CA GLU A 79 4.82 -1.81 -11.31
C GLU A 79 5.79 -1.11 -12.23
N VAL A 80 6.69 -0.34 -11.66
CA VAL A 80 7.70 0.37 -12.43
C VAL A 80 8.98 -0.42 -12.33
N GLU A 81 9.49 -0.84 -13.48
CA GLU A 81 10.76 -1.55 -13.53
C GLU A 81 11.84 -0.55 -13.77
N GLN A 82 12.87 -0.61 -12.96
CA GLN A 82 13.86 0.39 -13.05
C GLN A 82 14.58 0.41 -14.35
N CYS A 83 14.68 -0.66 -15.02
CA CYS A 83 15.36 -0.66 -16.31
C CYS A 83 14.54 0.03 -17.38
N ASN A 84 13.32 0.35 -17.12
CA ASN A 84 12.50 1.03 -18.06
C ASN A 84 12.74 2.49 -18.10
N GLN A 85 13.49 2.89 -17.25
CA GLN A 85 13.60 4.26 -17.19
C GLN A 85 14.49 4.76 -18.18
N GLU A 86 14.61 4.48 -18.55
CA GLU A 86 15.31 5.09 -19.29
C GLU A 86 15.35 5.39 -20.30
N ARG A 87 15.18 5.44 -20.20
CA ARG A 87 15.31 5.78 -21.04
C ARG A 87 15.23 6.30 -21.51
#